data_e0d79e7fea6125303f3f0d14810232a0
#
_entry.id   e0d79e7fea6125303f3f0d14810232a0
#
_cell.length_a   1.000
_cell.length_b   1.000
_cell.length_c   1.000
_cell.angle_alpha   90.00
_cell.angle_beta   90.00
_cell.angle_gamma   90.00
#
_symmetry.space_group_name_H-M   'P 1'
#
loop_
_entity.id
_entity.type
_entity.pdbx_description
1 polymer ?
#
loop_
_entity_poly.entity_id
_entity_poly.type
_entity_poly.pdbx_seq_one_letter_code
_entity_poly.pdbx_strand_id
1 'polypeptide(L)'
;MKARFIFTPIILLVALSIIFSSCTDAVNKLATVALNHTLEFEHEDTVKWGKVVEKELDLPAFSTIEAEGLVCVVYSQDSICSVRVRANEKCLDAYKFEVRKDELKTKLKDPNHKINNNTPGIILYVSAPYLTDVELSGGGKVDLKGNIDMPGTLEIELNGACNLVVDTLSVGELNLEGNGASRCNLAKVSTKENIEIELNGAGDIDANVFCQELRIEMNGVGKGTVTGECKNLVCEENGASKVDFTKLKR
;
A
#
# COMPACT_ATOMS: atom_id res chain seq x y z
N MET A 1 17.45 13.22 58.79
CA MET A 1 16.37 13.52 57.83
C MET A 1 16.79 13.10 56.43
N LYS A 2 16.26 11.96 55.93
CA LYS A 2 16.53 11.51 54.53
C LYS A 2 15.34 11.91 53.71
N ALA A 3 15.53 12.86 52.77
CA ALA A 3 14.54 13.22 51.80
C ALA A 3 14.39 12.10 50.72
N ARG A 4 13.27 11.43 50.68
CA ARG A 4 12.86 10.49 49.63
C ARG A 4 12.34 11.32 48.48
N PHE A 5 13.06 11.40 47.35
CA PHE A 5 12.53 11.86 46.09
C PHE A 5 11.60 10.79 45.53
N ILE A 6 10.32 11.10 45.52
CA ILE A 6 9.30 10.33 44.80
C ILE A 6 9.34 10.82 43.34
N PHE A 7 10.06 10.07 42.50
CA PHE A 7 9.96 10.27 41.04
C PHE A 7 8.58 9.79 40.60
N THR A 8 7.76 10.69 40.18
CA THR A 8 6.41 10.46 39.71
C THR A 8 6.39 9.73 38.37
N PRO A 9 5.56 8.69 38.16
CA PRO A 9 5.47 7.93 36.92
C PRO A 9 4.94 8.74 35.72
N ILE A 10 4.53 9.98 35.93
CA ILE A 10 3.99 10.88 34.89
C ILE A 10 5.07 11.28 33.86
N ILE A 11 6.34 11.44 34.27
CA ILE A 11 7.42 11.84 33.36
C ILE A 11 7.75 10.71 32.37
N LEU A 12 7.64 9.45 32.80
CA LEU A 12 7.89 8.29 31.94
C LEU A 12 6.81 8.11 30.87
N LEU A 13 5.54 8.41 31.19
CA LEU A 13 4.42 8.34 30.24
C LEU A 13 4.51 9.43 29.17
N VAL A 14 4.93 10.65 29.53
CA VAL A 14 5.10 11.76 28.58
C VAL A 14 6.29 11.50 27.66
N ALA A 15 7.39 10.93 28.17
CA ALA A 15 8.54 10.57 27.34
C ALA A 15 8.21 9.44 26.35
N LEU A 16 7.42 8.43 26.78
CA LEU A 16 6.95 7.37 25.87
C LEU A 16 6.04 7.91 24.75
N SER A 17 5.11 8.82 25.08
CA SER A 17 4.21 9.42 24.07
C SER A 17 4.96 10.28 23.04
N ILE A 18 6.03 10.96 23.43
CA ILE A 18 6.86 11.75 22.50
C ILE A 18 7.68 10.84 21.58
N ILE A 19 8.19 9.71 22.07
CA ILE A 19 8.93 8.73 21.28
C ILE A 19 7.99 8.06 20.26
N PHE A 20 6.77 7.71 20.64
CA PHE A 20 5.77 7.13 19.72
C PHE A 20 5.31 8.13 18.66
N SER A 21 5.06 9.40 19.03
CA SER A 21 4.70 10.44 18.06
C SER A 21 5.81 10.73 17.05
N SER A 22 7.08 10.71 17.47
CA SER A 22 8.22 10.92 16.58
C SER A 22 8.46 9.73 15.63
N CYS A 23 8.11 8.52 16.05
CA CYS A 23 8.23 7.32 15.22
C CYS A 23 7.17 7.30 14.13
N THR A 24 5.91 7.63 14.45
CA THR A 24 4.83 7.75 13.45
C THR A 24 5.10 8.86 12.44
N ASP A 25 5.63 10.00 12.87
CA ASP A 25 6.01 11.08 11.96
C ASP A 25 7.19 10.70 11.05
N ALA A 26 8.14 9.95 11.55
CA ALA A 26 9.28 9.45 10.75
C ALA A 26 8.83 8.42 9.72
N VAL A 27 7.95 7.50 10.09
CA VAL A 27 7.39 6.47 9.20
C VAL A 27 6.47 7.12 8.15
N ASN A 28 5.60 8.05 8.56
CA ASN A 28 4.78 8.82 7.64
C ASN A 28 5.62 9.66 6.67
N LYS A 29 6.75 10.19 7.13
CA LYS A 29 7.70 10.91 6.30
C LYS A 29 8.42 10.00 5.31
N LEU A 30 8.82 8.79 5.71
CA LEU A 30 9.41 7.79 4.81
C LEU A 30 8.41 7.31 3.75
N ALA A 31 7.19 6.98 4.15
CA ALA A 31 6.12 6.62 3.22
C ALA A 31 5.78 7.78 2.26
N THR A 32 5.69 9.02 2.77
CA THR A 32 5.47 10.21 1.96
C THR A 32 6.63 10.49 1.00
N VAL A 33 7.86 10.28 1.43
CA VAL A 33 9.06 10.43 0.57
C VAL A 33 9.07 9.36 -0.52
N ALA A 34 8.81 8.09 -0.20
CA ALA A 34 8.70 7.03 -1.21
C ALA A 34 7.58 7.33 -2.22
N LEU A 35 6.43 7.85 -1.76
CA LEU A 35 5.32 8.23 -2.63
C LEU A 35 5.63 9.41 -3.53
N ASN A 36 6.19 10.47 -2.96
CA ASN A 36 6.49 11.67 -3.72
C ASN A 36 7.53 11.36 -4.80
N HIS A 37 8.51 10.50 -4.51
CA HIS A 37 9.48 10.06 -5.50
C HIS A 37 8.89 9.19 -6.62
N THR A 38 7.87 8.39 -6.34
CA THR A 38 7.16 7.63 -7.39
C THR A 38 6.18 8.48 -8.20
N LEU A 39 5.71 9.61 -7.65
CA LEU A 39 4.79 10.52 -8.30
C LEU A 39 5.48 11.72 -8.99
N GLU A 40 6.64 12.15 -8.53
CA GLU A 40 7.45 13.21 -9.12
C GLU A 40 8.48 12.61 -10.10
N PHE A 41 8.01 12.21 -11.29
CA PHE A 41 8.88 11.68 -12.36
C PHE A 41 9.62 12.77 -13.13
N GLU A 42 9.36 14.01 -12.87
CA GLU A 42 10.08 15.14 -13.44
C GLU A 42 11.29 15.50 -12.58
N HIS A 43 12.18 14.55 -12.36
CA HIS A 43 13.48 14.89 -11.82
C HIS A 43 14.27 15.63 -12.89
N GLU A 44 14.59 16.90 -12.63
CA GLU A 44 15.38 17.80 -13.48
C GLU A 44 16.78 17.26 -13.79
N ASP A 45 17.27 16.25 -13.06
CA ASP A 45 18.58 15.63 -13.29
C ASP A 45 18.54 14.56 -14.38
N THR A 46 18.18 15.01 -15.60
CA THR A 46 18.22 14.15 -16.80
C THR A 46 19.63 13.67 -17.13
N VAL A 47 20.66 14.34 -16.64
CA VAL A 47 22.08 13.93 -16.82
C VAL A 47 22.35 12.64 -16.05
N LYS A 48 21.83 12.53 -14.83
CA LYS A 48 22.02 11.36 -13.99
C LYS A 48 21.13 10.19 -14.39
N TRP A 49 19.84 10.43 -14.67
CA TRP A 49 18.83 9.38 -14.82
C TRP A 49 18.33 9.18 -16.25
N GLY A 50 18.70 10.03 -17.18
CA GLY A 50 18.16 10.04 -18.53
C GLY A 50 16.81 10.73 -18.62
N LYS A 51 16.23 10.77 -19.80
CA LYS A 51 14.89 11.32 -20.04
C LYS A 51 13.82 10.39 -19.48
N VAL A 52 12.67 10.94 -19.13
CA VAL A 52 11.47 10.14 -18.87
C VAL A 52 10.98 9.57 -20.18
N VAL A 53 10.81 8.27 -20.24
CA VAL A 53 10.30 7.51 -21.38
C VAL A 53 9.07 6.71 -20.97
N GLU A 54 8.25 6.42 -21.96
CA GLU A 54 7.07 5.59 -21.79
C GLU A 54 7.14 4.47 -22.82
N LYS A 55 6.90 3.23 -22.37
CA LYS A 55 7.05 2.04 -23.21
C LYS A 55 5.91 1.07 -22.92
N GLU A 56 5.23 0.63 -23.97
CA GLU A 56 4.35 -0.54 -23.89
C GLU A 56 5.18 -1.82 -23.87
N LEU A 57 4.75 -2.77 -23.05
CA LEU A 57 5.38 -4.07 -22.91
C LEU A 57 4.48 -5.11 -23.57
N ASP A 58 5.04 -5.84 -24.53
CA ASP A 58 4.37 -6.98 -25.15
C ASP A 58 4.52 -8.21 -24.23
N LEU A 59 3.52 -8.43 -23.39
CA LEU A 59 3.49 -9.47 -22.36
C LEU A 59 2.23 -10.33 -22.49
N PRO A 60 2.30 -11.63 -22.16
CA PRO A 60 1.10 -12.47 -22.08
C PRO A 60 0.07 -11.93 -21.09
N ALA A 61 -1.16 -12.45 -21.15
CA ALA A 61 -2.19 -12.17 -20.16
C ALA A 61 -1.77 -12.63 -18.76
N PHE A 62 -2.32 -11.97 -17.73
CA PHE A 62 -2.03 -12.24 -16.33
C PHE A 62 -3.25 -11.85 -15.47
N SER A 63 -3.29 -12.40 -14.25
CA SER A 63 -4.28 -12.04 -13.22
C SER A 63 -3.62 -11.70 -11.88
N THR A 64 -2.31 -11.86 -11.76
CA THR A 64 -1.54 -11.58 -10.56
C THR A 64 -0.43 -10.57 -10.86
N ILE A 65 -0.13 -9.69 -9.92
CA ILE A 65 0.94 -8.69 -10.03
C ILE A 65 1.89 -8.83 -8.84
N GLU A 66 3.18 -9.09 -9.10
CA GLU A 66 4.28 -9.03 -8.15
C GLU A 66 5.21 -7.88 -8.56
N ALA A 67 5.34 -6.85 -7.71
CA ALA A 67 6.18 -5.71 -7.99
C ALA A 67 7.18 -5.46 -6.85
N GLU A 68 8.48 -5.49 -7.18
CA GLU A 68 9.57 -5.27 -6.23
C GLU A 68 10.30 -3.95 -6.53
N GLY A 69 10.69 -3.20 -5.49
CA GLY A 69 11.50 -1.99 -5.60
C GLY A 69 10.73 -0.71 -5.35
N LEU A 70 10.99 0.35 -6.13
CA LEU A 70 10.23 1.60 -6.08
C LEU A 70 9.24 1.61 -7.25
N VAL A 71 8.03 1.14 -7.00
CA VAL A 71 7.04 0.91 -8.06
C VAL A 71 5.71 1.55 -7.68
N CYS A 72 5.14 2.29 -8.63
CA CYS A 72 3.74 2.70 -8.58
C CYS A 72 2.95 1.86 -9.57
N VAL A 73 2.07 0.99 -9.09
CA VAL A 73 1.14 0.23 -9.91
C VAL A 73 -0.16 1.01 -10.01
N VAL A 74 -0.56 1.40 -11.21
CA VAL A 74 -1.85 2.03 -11.50
C VAL A 74 -2.67 1.03 -12.32
N TYR A 75 -3.62 0.41 -11.68
CA TYR A 75 -4.50 -0.56 -12.31
C TYR A 75 -5.86 0.06 -12.66
N SER A 76 -6.33 -0.27 -13.85
CA SER A 76 -7.70 -0.04 -14.28
C SER A 76 -8.26 -1.29 -14.94
N GLN A 77 -9.50 -1.64 -14.60
CA GLN A 77 -10.13 -2.82 -15.21
C GLN A 77 -10.44 -2.59 -16.69
N ASP A 78 -10.00 -3.51 -17.53
CA ASP A 78 -10.30 -3.53 -18.96
C ASP A 78 -10.39 -4.99 -19.43
N SER A 79 -11.09 -5.23 -20.53
CA SER A 79 -11.20 -6.55 -21.16
C SER A 79 -9.87 -7.08 -21.73
N ILE A 80 -8.88 -6.21 -21.91
CA ILE A 80 -7.58 -6.52 -22.50
C ILE A 80 -6.49 -6.31 -21.46
N CYS A 81 -5.62 -7.32 -21.32
CA CYS A 81 -4.39 -7.17 -20.55
C CYS A 81 -3.42 -6.26 -21.30
N SER A 82 -2.97 -5.21 -20.63
CA SER A 82 -1.89 -4.37 -21.14
C SER A 82 -0.97 -3.90 -20.01
N VAL A 83 0.28 -3.65 -20.34
CA VAL A 83 1.26 -3.09 -19.43
C VAL A 83 2.04 -2.00 -20.14
N ARG A 84 2.01 -0.81 -19.56
CA ARG A 84 2.80 0.33 -20.02
C ARG A 84 3.61 0.84 -18.84
N VAL A 85 4.92 1.03 -19.05
CA VAL A 85 5.82 1.54 -18.03
C VAL A 85 6.27 2.95 -18.37
N ARG A 86 6.29 3.82 -17.37
CA ARG A 86 6.85 5.16 -17.45
C ARG A 86 7.94 5.32 -16.40
N ALA A 87 9.14 5.71 -16.82
CA ALA A 87 10.30 5.88 -15.96
C ALA A 87 11.39 6.69 -16.64
N ASN A 88 12.40 7.13 -15.89
CA ASN A 88 13.65 7.57 -16.50
C ASN A 88 14.35 6.38 -17.17
N GLU A 89 15.05 6.62 -18.31
CA GLU A 89 15.70 5.57 -19.11
C GLU A 89 16.56 4.62 -18.28
N LYS A 90 17.45 5.15 -17.43
CA LYS A 90 18.34 4.33 -16.59
C LYS A 90 17.60 3.55 -15.49
N CYS A 91 16.47 4.08 -15.01
CA CYS A 91 15.63 3.35 -14.07
C CYS A 91 14.90 2.21 -14.76
N LEU A 92 14.36 2.47 -15.96
CA LEU A 92 13.71 1.44 -16.75
C LEU A 92 14.69 0.29 -17.07
N ASP A 93 15.94 0.62 -17.39
CA ASP A 93 16.98 -0.38 -17.66
C ASP A 93 17.36 -1.22 -16.44
N ALA A 94 17.12 -0.73 -15.22
CA ALA A 94 17.39 -1.47 -14.00
C ALA A 94 16.32 -2.54 -13.69
N TYR A 95 15.15 -2.44 -14.31
CA TYR A 95 14.05 -3.37 -14.05
C TYR A 95 13.93 -4.45 -15.13
N LYS A 96 13.40 -5.61 -14.71
CA LYS A 96 12.97 -6.71 -15.56
C LYS A 96 11.46 -6.86 -15.44
N PHE A 97 10.80 -7.07 -16.57
CA PHE A 97 9.37 -7.31 -16.66
C PHE A 97 9.16 -8.66 -17.35
N GLU A 98 8.38 -9.53 -16.74
CA GLU A 98 8.03 -10.82 -17.33
C GLU A 98 6.68 -11.30 -16.81
N VAL A 99 5.98 -12.11 -17.59
CA VAL A 99 4.82 -12.86 -17.11
C VAL A 99 5.20 -14.33 -17.03
N ARG A 100 5.00 -14.94 -15.86
CA ARG A 100 5.22 -16.37 -15.62
C ARG A 100 4.04 -16.95 -14.86
N LYS A 101 3.42 -17.98 -15.39
CA LYS A 101 2.29 -18.68 -14.75
C LYS A 101 1.17 -17.72 -14.34
N ASP A 102 0.77 -16.85 -15.26
CA ASP A 102 -0.29 -15.87 -15.04
C ASP A 102 0.06 -14.72 -14.07
N GLU A 103 1.34 -14.55 -13.73
CA GLU A 103 1.84 -13.56 -12.80
C GLU A 103 2.76 -12.55 -13.51
N LEU A 104 2.36 -11.28 -13.52
CA LEU A 104 3.20 -10.16 -13.97
C LEU A 104 4.25 -9.85 -12.90
N LYS A 105 5.49 -10.17 -13.19
CA LYS A 105 6.64 -9.90 -12.30
C LYS A 105 7.42 -8.68 -12.75
N THR A 106 7.59 -7.76 -11.83
CA THR A 106 8.41 -6.56 -11.98
C THR A 106 9.44 -6.52 -10.89
N LYS A 107 10.72 -6.64 -11.22
CA LYS A 107 11.79 -6.66 -10.23
C LYS A 107 13.10 -6.08 -10.74
N LEU A 108 13.95 -5.69 -9.83
CA LEU A 108 15.30 -5.24 -10.15
C LEU A 108 16.13 -6.38 -10.76
N LYS A 109 16.90 -6.07 -11.81
CA LYS A 109 17.85 -7.02 -12.42
C LYS A 109 18.98 -7.38 -11.47
N ASP A 110 19.43 -6.41 -10.67
CA ASP A 110 20.41 -6.61 -9.60
C ASP A 110 19.71 -6.47 -8.24
N PRO A 111 19.54 -7.57 -7.48
CA PRO A 111 18.93 -7.53 -6.15
C PRO A 111 19.71 -6.67 -5.13
N ASN A 112 21.00 -6.41 -5.40
CA ASN A 112 21.85 -5.55 -4.56
C ASN A 112 21.80 -4.08 -4.98
N HIS A 113 20.97 -3.73 -5.97
CA HIS A 113 20.81 -2.35 -6.41
C HIS A 113 20.34 -1.47 -5.26
N LYS A 114 21.19 -0.51 -4.88
CA LYS A 114 20.87 0.37 -3.77
C LYS A 114 19.89 1.44 -4.20
N ILE A 115 18.65 1.27 -3.77
CA ILE A 115 17.63 2.31 -3.83
C ILE A 115 17.91 3.29 -2.70
N ASN A 116 18.00 4.54 -3.02
CA ASN A 116 18.15 5.64 -2.04
C ASN A 116 17.10 6.72 -2.33
N ASN A 117 16.98 7.70 -1.43
CA ASN A 117 15.97 8.75 -1.51
C ASN A 117 16.00 9.60 -2.79
N ASN A 118 17.04 9.47 -3.62
CA ASN A 118 17.17 10.17 -4.89
C ASN A 118 17.05 9.21 -6.09
N THR A 119 16.71 7.94 -5.87
CA THR A 119 16.50 6.99 -6.96
C THR A 119 15.06 7.15 -7.45
N PRO A 120 14.81 7.56 -8.71
CA PRO A 120 13.46 7.60 -9.24
C PRO A 120 12.84 6.20 -9.27
N GLY A 121 11.54 6.12 -9.01
CA GLY A 121 10.78 4.90 -9.20
C GLY A 121 10.31 4.69 -10.64
N ILE A 122 9.49 3.69 -10.82
CA ILE A 122 8.79 3.43 -12.08
C ILE A 122 7.28 3.45 -11.86
N ILE A 123 6.53 3.88 -12.88
CA ILE A 123 5.08 3.72 -12.89
C ILE A 123 4.71 2.64 -13.88
N LEU A 124 3.93 1.69 -13.41
CA LEU A 124 3.28 0.67 -14.24
C LEU A 124 1.81 1.03 -14.39
N TYR A 125 1.38 1.34 -15.59
CA TYR A 125 -0.02 1.39 -15.96
C TYR A 125 -0.42 0.00 -16.44
N VAL A 126 -1.35 -0.60 -15.71
CA VAL A 126 -1.74 -2.00 -15.90
C VAL A 126 -3.23 -2.07 -16.16
N SER A 127 -3.64 -2.83 -17.16
CA SER A 127 -5.03 -3.25 -17.31
C SER A 127 -5.15 -4.76 -17.42
N ALA A 128 -6.24 -5.31 -16.89
CA ALA A 128 -6.62 -6.70 -17.02
C ALA A 128 -8.13 -6.85 -16.75
N PRO A 129 -8.78 -7.94 -17.21
CA PRO A 129 -10.19 -8.19 -16.93
C PRO A 129 -10.49 -8.38 -15.45
N TYR A 130 -9.56 -8.97 -14.71
CA TYR A 130 -9.63 -9.19 -13.27
C TYR A 130 -8.22 -9.35 -12.70
N LEU A 131 -8.10 -9.14 -11.39
CA LEU A 131 -6.94 -9.49 -10.59
C LEU A 131 -7.36 -10.42 -9.47
N THR A 132 -6.50 -11.36 -9.11
CA THR A 132 -6.65 -12.25 -7.96
C THR A 132 -5.70 -11.89 -6.84
N ASP A 133 -4.53 -11.34 -7.19
CA ASP A 133 -3.47 -11.03 -6.24
C ASP A 133 -2.65 -9.83 -6.70
N VAL A 134 -2.24 -8.99 -5.74
CA VAL A 134 -1.33 -7.85 -5.95
C VAL A 134 -0.34 -7.77 -4.80
N GLU A 135 0.90 -8.12 -5.06
CA GLU A 135 2.01 -7.98 -4.12
C GLU A 135 2.89 -6.78 -4.50
N LEU A 136 3.15 -5.89 -3.52
CA LEU A 136 4.11 -4.80 -3.66
C LEU A 136 5.15 -4.88 -2.55
N SER A 137 6.41 -5.15 -2.92
CA SER A 137 7.53 -5.29 -2.00
C SER A 137 8.56 -4.18 -2.18
N GLY A 138 8.82 -3.39 -1.12
CA GLY A 138 9.79 -2.29 -1.13
C GLY A 138 9.18 -0.95 -0.79
N GLY A 139 9.04 -0.06 -1.77
CA GLY A 139 8.41 1.24 -1.59
C GLY A 139 7.53 1.62 -2.77
N GLY A 140 6.38 2.21 -2.51
CA GLY A 140 5.57 2.67 -3.61
C GLY A 140 4.06 2.73 -3.35
N LYS A 141 3.30 2.50 -4.41
CA LYS A 141 1.86 2.65 -4.38
C LYS A 141 1.17 1.62 -5.25
N VAL A 142 0.06 1.09 -4.75
CA VAL A 142 -0.97 0.43 -5.56
C VAL A 142 -2.15 1.38 -5.66
N ASP A 143 -2.57 1.68 -6.87
CA ASP A 143 -3.65 2.62 -7.18
C ASP A 143 -4.69 1.92 -8.06
N LEU A 144 -5.79 1.48 -7.45
CA LEU A 144 -6.91 0.83 -8.12
C LEU A 144 -7.91 1.89 -8.59
N LYS A 145 -7.86 2.23 -9.88
CA LYS A 145 -8.56 3.35 -10.49
C LYS A 145 -9.92 3.01 -11.06
N GLY A 146 -10.86 3.93 -10.85
CA GLY A 146 -12.20 3.87 -11.43
C GLY A 146 -13.11 2.88 -10.74
N ASN A 147 -14.03 2.30 -11.50
CA ASN A 147 -14.97 1.30 -11.01
C ASN A 147 -14.46 -0.09 -11.38
N ILE A 148 -14.08 -0.87 -10.39
CA ILE A 148 -13.57 -2.22 -10.54
C ILE A 148 -14.65 -3.18 -10.02
N ASP A 149 -15.05 -4.14 -10.84
CA ASP A 149 -16.04 -5.16 -10.49
C ASP A 149 -15.52 -6.54 -10.87
N MET A 150 -15.17 -7.33 -9.85
CA MET A 150 -14.60 -8.67 -10.00
C MET A 150 -15.31 -9.64 -9.06
N PRO A 151 -15.78 -10.80 -9.56
CA PRO A 151 -16.63 -11.69 -8.76
C PRO A 151 -15.88 -12.54 -7.73
N GLY A 152 -14.56 -12.64 -7.85
CA GLY A 152 -13.69 -13.49 -7.01
C GLY A 152 -13.13 -12.79 -5.78
N THR A 153 -12.21 -13.44 -5.12
CA THR A 153 -11.36 -12.88 -4.06
C THR A 153 -10.24 -12.05 -4.67
N LEU A 154 -9.95 -10.90 -4.05
CA LEU A 154 -8.75 -10.12 -4.32
C LEU A 154 -7.87 -10.12 -3.07
N GLU A 155 -6.62 -10.57 -3.23
CA GLU A 155 -5.58 -10.52 -2.22
C GLU A 155 -4.64 -9.35 -2.52
N ILE A 156 -4.32 -8.54 -1.50
CA ILE A 156 -3.37 -7.42 -1.64
C ILE A 156 -2.37 -7.51 -0.49
N GLU A 157 -1.09 -7.66 -0.84
CA GLU A 157 0.00 -7.71 0.11
C GLU A 157 0.97 -6.54 -0.10
N LEU A 158 1.21 -5.78 0.96
CA LEU A 158 2.05 -4.58 0.95
C LEU A 158 3.22 -4.77 1.91
N ASN A 159 4.41 -5.00 1.36
CA ASN A 159 5.62 -5.25 2.14
C ASN A 159 6.60 -4.08 2.07
N GLY A 160 6.76 -3.34 3.16
CA GLY A 160 7.71 -2.21 3.25
C GLY A 160 7.03 -0.87 3.47
N ALA A 161 7.34 0.15 2.66
CA ALA A 161 6.76 1.48 2.76
C ALA A 161 5.77 1.71 1.61
N CYS A 162 4.53 1.25 1.78
CA CYS A 162 3.57 1.15 0.70
C CYS A 162 2.28 1.92 0.97
N ASN A 163 1.66 2.41 -0.10
CA ASN A 163 0.32 3.00 -0.04
C ASN A 163 -0.63 2.25 -0.97
N LEU A 164 -1.84 2.06 -0.49
CA LEU A 164 -2.96 1.57 -1.28
C LEU A 164 -4.00 2.68 -1.43
N VAL A 165 -4.42 2.93 -2.66
CA VAL A 165 -5.56 3.80 -2.95
C VAL A 165 -6.55 3.03 -3.81
N VAL A 166 -7.81 3.05 -3.40
CA VAL A 166 -8.90 2.39 -4.11
C VAL A 166 -10.02 3.41 -4.35
N ASP A 167 -10.38 3.64 -5.59
CA ASP A 167 -11.50 4.51 -5.93
C ASP A 167 -12.84 3.79 -5.63
N THR A 168 -13.19 2.79 -6.41
CA THR A 168 -14.37 1.95 -6.18
C THR A 168 -14.06 0.50 -6.52
N LEU A 169 -14.27 -0.40 -5.56
CA LEU A 169 -14.01 -1.83 -5.71
C LEU A 169 -15.24 -2.63 -5.30
N SER A 170 -15.68 -3.52 -6.17
CA SER A 170 -16.71 -4.53 -5.92
C SER A 170 -16.09 -5.90 -6.18
N VAL A 171 -15.96 -6.73 -5.16
CA VAL A 171 -15.36 -8.07 -5.25
C VAL A 171 -16.15 -9.09 -4.44
N GLY A 172 -15.88 -10.37 -4.62
CA GLY A 172 -16.45 -11.43 -3.80
C GLY A 172 -15.97 -11.29 -2.35
N GLU A 173 -14.66 -11.19 -2.16
CA GLU A 173 -13.96 -11.05 -0.89
C GLU A 173 -12.70 -10.19 -1.07
N LEU A 174 -12.32 -9.44 -0.05
CA LEU A 174 -11.06 -8.67 -0.04
C LEU A 174 -10.21 -9.09 1.16
N ASN A 175 -8.96 -9.48 0.89
CA ASN A 175 -7.92 -9.73 1.87
C ASN A 175 -6.79 -8.72 1.65
N LEU A 176 -6.51 -7.89 2.67
CA LEU A 176 -5.48 -6.87 2.64
C LEU A 176 -4.51 -7.07 3.78
N GLU A 177 -3.25 -7.31 3.45
CA GLU A 177 -2.17 -7.41 4.43
C GLU A 177 -1.14 -6.29 4.19
N GLY A 178 -0.77 -5.57 5.25
CA GLY A 178 0.25 -4.54 5.22
C GLY A 178 1.34 -4.79 6.25
N ASN A 179 2.55 -5.11 5.78
CA ASN A 179 3.72 -5.38 6.60
C ASN A 179 4.74 -4.24 6.50
N GLY A 180 4.88 -3.45 7.55
CA GLY A 180 5.83 -2.34 7.59
C GLY A 180 5.15 -0.98 7.80
N ALA A 181 5.32 -0.06 6.87
CA ALA A 181 4.68 1.25 6.90
C ALA A 181 3.62 1.34 5.81
N SER A 182 2.35 1.14 6.17
CA SER A 182 1.26 1.07 5.20
C SER A 182 0.24 2.19 5.41
N ARG A 183 -0.21 2.80 4.31
CA ARG A 183 -1.36 3.70 4.32
C ARG A 183 -2.38 3.24 3.31
N CYS A 184 -3.58 2.93 3.78
CA CYS A 184 -4.67 2.43 2.96
C CYS A 184 -5.82 3.44 2.92
N ASN A 185 -6.18 3.89 1.72
CA ASN A 185 -7.34 4.73 1.46
C ASN A 185 -8.30 3.98 0.54
N LEU A 186 -9.39 3.50 1.10
CA LEU A 186 -10.40 2.72 0.43
C LEU A 186 -11.67 3.57 0.31
N ALA A 187 -11.78 4.37 -0.76
CA ALA A 187 -12.85 5.33 -0.90
C ALA A 187 -14.24 4.67 -0.98
N LYS A 188 -14.32 3.50 -1.62
CA LYS A 188 -15.51 2.66 -1.58
C LYS A 188 -15.16 1.21 -1.90
N VAL A 189 -15.39 0.30 -0.94
CA VAL A 189 -15.21 -1.13 -1.13
C VAL A 189 -16.50 -1.86 -0.78
N SER A 190 -16.97 -2.70 -1.68
CA SER A 190 -18.14 -3.54 -1.48
C SER A 190 -17.78 -5.00 -1.73
N THR A 191 -18.11 -5.88 -0.79
CA THR A 191 -17.93 -7.31 -0.97
C THR A 191 -19.25 -8.07 -0.73
N LYS A 192 -19.37 -9.23 -1.36
CA LYS A 192 -20.51 -10.11 -1.10
C LYS A 192 -20.38 -10.83 0.24
N GLU A 193 -19.16 -11.08 0.67
CA GLU A 193 -18.80 -11.84 1.85
C GLU A 193 -18.00 -10.98 2.81
N ASN A 194 -16.70 -11.17 2.87
CA ASN A 194 -15.85 -10.64 3.91
C ASN A 194 -14.88 -9.58 3.39
N ILE A 195 -14.49 -8.70 4.30
CA ILE A 195 -13.30 -7.84 4.16
C ILE A 195 -12.40 -8.15 5.35
N GLU A 196 -11.20 -8.63 5.08
CA GLU A 196 -10.16 -8.84 6.08
C GLU A 196 -9.01 -7.87 5.84
N ILE A 197 -8.60 -7.16 6.88
CA ILE A 197 -7.53 -6.16 6.83
C ILE A 197 -6.60 -6.40 8.01
N GLU A 198 -5.34 -6.72 7.72
CA GLU A 198 -4.29 -6.89 8.71
C GLU A 198 -3.16 -5.88 8.45
N LEU A 199 -2.85 -5.03 9.43
CA LEU A 199 -1.77 -4.06 9.35
C LEU A 199 -0.76 -4.29 10.46
N ASN A 200 0.43 -4.76 10.06
CA ASN A 200 1.54 -5.09 10.93
C ASN A 200 2.63 -4.01 10.86
N GLY A 201 2.83 -3.27 11.93
CA GLY A 201 3.86 -2.22 12.00
C GLY A 201 3.29 -0.83 12.19
N ALA A 202 3.53 0.10 11.29
CA ALA A 202 2.97 1.44 11.32
C ALA A 202 1.93 1.60 10.19
N GLY A 203 0.65 1.49 10.53
CA GLY A 203 -0.42 1.44 9.55
C GLY A 203 -1.53 2.46 9.80
N ASP A 204 -1.90 3.23 8.77
CA ASP A 204 -3.09 4.07 8.79
C ASP A 204 -4.11 3.55 7.77
N ILE A 205 -5.39 3.54 8.16
CA ILE A 205 -6.48 3.15 7.26
C ILE A 205 -7.63 4.14 7.29
N ASP A 206 -8.10 4.54 6.11
CA ASP A 206 -9.35 5.28 5.91
C ASP A 206 -10.20 4.47 4.92
N ALA A 207 -11.32 3.91 5.39
CA ALA A 207 -12.10 2.96 4.61
C ALA A 207 -13.59 3.24 4.68
N ASN A 208 -14.24 3.15 3.51
CA ASN A 208 -15.69 3.11 3.39
C ASN A 208 -16.12 1.76 2.82
N VAL A 209 -16.68 0.89 3.66
CA VAL A 209 -16.89 -0.52 3.38
C VAL A 209 -18.36 -0.93 3.42
N PHE A 210 -18.72 -1.91 2.59
CA PHE A 210 -20.03 -2.55 2.56
C PHE A 210 -19.83 -4.06 2.43
N CYS A 211 -20.10 -4.83 3.52
CA CYS A 211 -19.81 -6.27 3.56
C CYS A 211 -20.72 -7.01 4.55
N GLN A 212 -20.62 -8.35 4.58
CA GLN A 212 -21.25 -9.17 5.60
C GLN A 212 -20.43 -9.16 6.88
N GLU A 213 -19.13 -9.44 6.76
CA GLU A 213 -18.20 -9.43 7.88
C GLU A 213 -17.01 -8.52 7.57
N LEU A 214 -16.66 -7.67 8.54
CA LEU A 214 -15.46 -6.88 8.53
C LEU A 214 -14.55 -7.34 9.66
N ARG A 215 -13.36 -7.83 9.30
CA ARG A 215 -12.29 -8.13 10.23
C ARG A 215 -11.16 -7.14 10.05
N ILE A 216 -10.75 -6.46 11.13
CA ILE A 216 -9.60 -5.57 11.13
C ILE A 216 -8.68 -5.96 12.27
N GLU A 217 -7.42 -6.20 11.95
CA GLU A 217 -6.35 -6.43 12.91
C GLU A 217 -5.25 -5.38 12.70
N MET A 218 -4.92 -4.64 13.75
CA MET A 218 -3.85 -3.64 13.71
C MET A 218 -2.82 -3.95 14.80
N ASN A 219 -1.65 -4.39 14.37
CA ASN A 219 -0.54 -4.79 15.23
C ASN A 219 0.58 -3.75 15.15
N GLY A 220 0.66 -2.84 16.13
CA GLY A 220 1.74 -1.85 16.15
C GLY A 220 1.29 -0.45 16.48
N VAL A 221 1.52 0.51 15.57
CA VAL A 221 1.18 1.93 15.77
C VAL A 221 0.40 2.43 14.58
N GLY A 222 -0.78 3.02 14.81
CA GLY A 222 -1.56 3.58 13.71
C GLY A 222 -2.95 4.01 14.10
N LYS A 223 -3.67 4.52 13.15
CA LYS A 223 -5.06 4.93 13.33
C LYS A 223 -5.89 4.51 12.13
N GLY A 224 -7.15 4.21 12.43
CA GLY A 224 -8.13 3.90 11.41
C GLY A 224 -9.38 4.74 11.53
N THR A 225 -10.04 5.00 10.40
CA THR A 225 -11.41 5.49 10.34
C THR A 225 -12.17 4.60 9.38
N VAL A 226 -13.23 3.97 9.87
CA VAL A 226 -14.04 3.08 9.05
C VAL A 226 -15.48 3.55 9.03
N THR A 227 -16.03 3.64 7.85
CA THR A 227 -17.40 4.08 7.57
C THR A 227 -18.11 3.05 6.70
N GLY A 228 -19.41 3.25 6.44
CA GLY A 228 -20.18 2.37 5.59
C GLY A 228 -21.10 1.44 6.39
N GLU A 229 -21.19 0.17 6.01
CA GLU A 229 -22.09 -0.80 6.62
C GLU A 229 -21.51 -2.21 6.61
N CYS A 230 -21.57 -2.92 7.74
CA CYS A 230 -21.30 -4.36 7.83
C CYS A 230 -22.28 -5.02 8.79
N LYS A 231 -22.53 -6.34 8.65
CA LYS A 231 -23.41 -7.05 9.62
C LYS A 231 -22.63 -7.48 10.85
N ASN A 232 -21.39 -7.93 10.67
CA ASN A 232 -20.53 -8.39 11.74
C ASN A 232 -19.22 -7.60 11.69
N LEU A 233 -18.74 -7.18 12.88
CA LEU A 233 -17.44 -6.53 13.03
C LEU A 233 -16.60 -7.29 14.04
N VAL A 234 -15.40 -7.66 13.65
CA VAL A 234 -14.32 -8.16 14.51
C VAL A 234 -13.16 -7.17 14.40
N CYS A 235 -12.71 -6.64 15.55
CA CYS A 235 -11.59 -5.72 15.56
C CYS A 235 -10.62 -6.10 16.66
N GLU A 236 -9.34 -6.24 16.31
CA GLU A 236 -8.24 -6.49 17.21
C GLU A 236 -7.23 -5.35 17.12
N GLU A 237 -7.01 -4.65 18.23
CA GLU A 237 -6.08 -3.52 18.32
C GLU A 237 -4.95 -3.86 19.29
N ASN A 238 -3.74 -4.03 18.78
CA ASN A 238 -2.56 -4.38 19.56
C ASN A 238 -1.51 -3.28 19.46
N GLY A 239 -0.92 -2.89 20.61
CA GLY A 239 0.08 -1.82 20.65
C GLY A 239 -0.50 -0.43 20.88
N ALA A 240 -0.17 0.52 20.03
CA ALA A 240 -0.69 1.90 20.09
C ALA A 240 -1.54 2.22 18.83
N SER A 241 -2.33 1.26 18.41
CA SER A 241 -3.28 1.41 17.31
C SER A 241 -4.67 1.76 17.81
N LYS A 242 -5.45 2.44 16.97
CA LYS A 242 -6.85 2.78 17.27
C LYS A 242 -7.66 2.94 16.01
N VAL A 243 -8.84 2.30 15.97
CA VAL A 243 -9.79 2.42 14.86
C VAL A 243 -11.09 3.09 15.31
N ASP A 244 -11.54 4.08 14.57
CA ASP A 244 -12.81 4.78 14.80
C ASP A 244 -13.91 4.18 13.91
N PHE A 245 -14.90 3.56 14.52
CA PHE A 245 -16.09 2.99 13.87
C PHE A 245 -17.36 3.79 14.11
N THR A 246 -17.27 5.03 14.63
CA THR A 246 -18.45 5.82 15.03
C THR A 246 -19.43 6.07 13.88
N LYS A 247 -18.96 5.98 12.63
CA LYS A 247 -19.77 6.17 11.41
C LYS A 247 -20.05 4.86 10.66
N LEU A 248 -19.68 3.71 11.22
CA LEU A 248 -20.00 2.41 10.66
C LEU A 248 -21.38 1.94 11.14
N LYS A 249 -22.25 1.60 10.22
CA LYS A 249 -23.55 0.98 10.53
C LYS A 249 -23.44 -0.53 10.67
N ARG A 250 -24.20 -1.10 11.59
CA ARG A 250 -24.27 -2.54 11.85
C ARG A 250 -25.71 -3.02 11.81
#